data_fc92a861fed4cd620f2fb09405f3fa7c
#
_entry.id   fc92a861fed4cd620f2fb09405f3fa7c
#
_cell.length_a   1.000
_cell.length_b   1.000
_cell.length_c   1.000
_cell.angle_alpha   90.00
_cell.angle_beta   90.00
_cell.angle_gamma   90.00
#
_symmetry.space_group_name_H-M   'P 1'
#
loop_
_entity.id
_entity.type
_entity.pdbx_description
1 polymer ?
#
loop_
_entity_poly.entity_id
_entity_poly.type
_entity_poly.pdbx_seq_one_letter_code
_entity_poly.pdbx_strand_id
1 'polypeptide(L)'
;MKISKRHLLNYSILVPYLLLSILGLIVVYSTTSAILIEEGKSALQLVRSQGMFWIFSLILIALIYKLKLNFLRKERLLFIVMFVELILLVLARLIGTPVNGAYGWISVGPLTIQPAEYLKIIIVWYLAQRFSKQQEEIGIYDFQVL
;
A
#
# COMPACT_ATOMS: atom_id res chain seq x y z
N MET A 1 10.57 -1.27 32.07
CA MET A 1 9.33 -1.99 31.76
C MET A 1 9.60 -2.95 30.61
N LYS A 2 9.51 -4.29 30.85
CA LYS A 2 9.69 -5.28 29.81
C LYS A 2 8.50 -5.21 28.85
N ILE A 3 8.67 -4.61 27.68
CA ILE A 3 7.68 -4.67 26.62
C ILE A 3 7.55 -6.14 26.24
N SER A 4 6.41 -6.73 26.60
CA SER A 4 6.08 -8.10 26.24
C SER A 4 6.16 -8.23 24.72
N LYS A 5 6.97 -9.17 24.24
CA LYS A 5 7.12 -9.51 22.81
C LYS A 5 5.88 -10.21 22.21
N ARG A 6 4.73 -10.09 22.86
CA ARG A 6 3.47 -10.69 22.39
C ARG A 6 2.69 -9.62 21.64
N HIS A 7 2.40 -9.84 20.44
CA HIS A 7 1.51 -9.18 19.47
C HIS A 7 2.27 -8.52 18.31
N LEU A 8 2.89 -9.37 17.59
CA LEU A 8 3.53 -9.00 16.36
C LEU A 8 2.55 -9.06 15.18
N LEU A 9 1.45 -9.78 15.26
CA LEU A 9 0.38 -9.82 14.25
C LEU A 9 -0.93 -9.38 14.90
N ASN A 10 -1.46 -8.26 14.46
CA ASN A 10 -2.79 -7.84 14.87
C ASN A 10 -3.84 -8.55 13.99
N TYR A 11 -4.43 -9.60 14.55
CA TYR A 11 -5.46 -10.40 13.86
C TYR A 11 -6.70 -9.58 13.49
N SER A 12 -7.00 -8.51 14.24
CA SER A 12 -8.10 -7.60 13.93
C SER A 12 -7.91 -6.86 12.63
N ILE A 13 -6.65 -6.71 12.15
CA ILE A 13 -6.32 -6.10 10.87
C ILE A 13 -6.12 -7.20 9.82
N LEU A 14 -5.44 -8.28 10.19
CA LEU A 14 -5.06 -9.33 9.25
C LEU A 14 -6.29 -10.08 8.70
N VAL A 15 -7.24 -10.43 9.58
CA VAL A 15 -8.43 -11.20 9.17
C VAL A 15 -9.30 -10.42 8.18
N PRO A 16 -9.71 -9.16 8.45
CA PRO A 16 -10.44 -8.36 7.46
C PRO A 16 -9.66 -8.16 6.15
N TYR A 17 -8.36 -7.95 6.22
CA TYR A 17 -7.52 -7.83 5.03
C TYR A 17 -7.59 -9.09 4.15
N LEU A 18 -7.43 -10.28 4.73
CA LEU A 18 -7.50 -11.54 3.98
C LEU A 18 -8.89 -11.77 3.40
N LEU A 19 -9.95 -11.52 4.17
CA LEU A 19 -11.33 -11.67 3.70
C LEU A 19 -11.63 -10.73 2.53
N LEU A 20 -11.29 -9.45 2.65
CA LEU A 20 -11.50 -8.47 1.58
C LEU A 20 -10.66 -8.79 0.34
N SER A 21 -9.45 -9.31 0.52
CA SER A 21 -8.60 -9.71 -0.61
C SER A 21 -9.18 -10.88 -1.38
N ILE A 22 -9.70 -11.89 -0.68
CA ILE A 22 -10.38 -13.04 -1.30
C ILE A 22 -11.64 -12.59 -2.01
N LEU A 23 -12.47 -11.76 -1.38
CA LEU A 23 -13.66 -11.18 -2.01
C LEU A 23 -13.30 -10.39 -3.26
N GLY A 24 -12.21 -9.62 -3.23
CA GLY A 24 -11.69 -8.89 -4.38
C GLY A 24 -11.35 -9.80 -5.56
N LEU A 25 -10.69 -10.93 -5.33
CA LEU A 25 -10.40 -11.92 -6.38
C LEU A 25 -11.67 -12.54 -6.96
N ILE A 26 -12.68 -12.82 -6.13
CA ILE A 26 -13.98 -13.34 -6.60
C ILE A 26 -14.70 -12.30 -7.46
N VAL A 27 -14.71 -11.04 -7.04
CA VAL A 27 -15.33 -9.95 -7.80
C VAL A 27 -14.64 -9.76 -9.15
N VAL A 28 -13.31 -9.78 -9.19
CA VAL A 28 -12.54 -9.70 -10.45
C VAL A 28 -12.91 -10.83 -11.38
N TYR A 29 -13.00 -12.07 -10.90
CA TYR A 29 -13.43 -13.20 -11.72
C TYR A 29 -14.83 -12.97 -12.27
N SER A 30 -15.78 -12.60 -11.41
CA SER A 30 -17.18 -12.41 -11.79
C SER A 30 -17.37 -11.32 -12.84
N THR A 31 -16.62 -10.21 -12.74
CA THR A 31 -16.79 -9.07 -13.65
C THR A 31 -16.03 -9.20 -14.95
N THR A 32 -14.94 -9.98 -14.99
CA THR A 32 -14.05 -10.01 -16.17
C THR A 32 -14.09 -11.32 -16.97
N SER A 33 -14.61 -12.39 -16.39
CA SER A 33 -14.60 -13.71 -17.02
C SER A 33 -15.32 -13.73 -18.37
N ALA A 34 -16.51 -13.15 -18.47
CA ALA A 34 -17.30 -13.11 -19.71
C ALA A 34 -16.57 -12.35 -20.82
N ILE A 35 -16.05 -11.15 -20.50
CA ILE A 35 -15.32 -10.30 -21.45
C ILE A 35 -14.06 -11.02 -21.96
N LEU A 36 -13.30 -11.67 -21.07
CA LEU A 36 -12.09 -12.39 -21.47
C LEU A 36 -12.40 -13.59 -22.37
N ILE A 37 -13.49 -14.30 -22.12
CA ILE A 37 -13.93 -15.41 -22.97
C ILE A 37 -14.32 -14.91 -24.38
N GLU A 38 -15.06 -13.81 -24.47
CA GLU A 38 -15.42 -13.16 -25.74
C GLU A 38 -14.18 -12.71 -26.53
N GLU A 39 -13.12 -12.28 -25.85
CA GLU A 39 -11.82 -11.94 -26.45
C GLU A 39 -10.95 -13.16 -26.78
N GLY A 40 -11.44 -14.39 -26.58
CA GLY A 40 -10.67 -15.61 -26.79
C GLY A 40 -9.58 -15.87 -25.77
N LYS A 41 -9.62 -15.20 -24.62
CA LYS A 41 -8.65 -15.31 -23.54
C LYS A 41 -9.16 -16.24 -22.43
N SER A 42 -8.25 -16.67 -21.55
CA SER A 42 -8.64 -17.46 -20.38
C SER A 42 -9.45 -16.61 -19.38
N ALA A 43 -10.62 -17.09 -18.95
CA ALA A 43 -11.44 -16.45 -17.92
C ALA A 43 -10.68 -16.16 -16.60
N LEU A 44 -9.64 -16.95 -16.32
CA LEU A 44 -8.83 -16.82 -15.10
C LEU A 44 -7.58 -15.94 -15.30
N GLN A 45 -7.37 -15.33 -16.44
CA GLN A 45 -6.12 -14.61 -16.75
C GLN A 45 -5.84 -13.49 -15.73
N LEU A 46 -6.83 -12.62 -15.47
CA LEU A 46 -6.67 -11.52 -14.53
C LEU A 46 -6.60 -12.01 -13.08
N VAL A 47 -7.39 -13.01 -12.73
CA VAL A 47 -7.36 -13.61 -11.37
C VAL A 47 -6.01 -14.23 -11.07
N ARG A 48 -5.39 -14.93 -12.03
CA ARG A 48 -4.03 -15.49 -11.85
C ARG A 48 -3.00 -14.38 -11.65
N SER A 49 -3.07 -13.33 -12.47
CA SER A 49 -2.17 -12.18 -12.33
C SER A 49 -2.31 -11.51 -10.96
N GLN A 50 -3.53 -11.19 -10.54
CA GLN A 50 -3.78 -10.60 -9.22
C GLN A 50 -3.43 -11.53 -8.08
N GLY A 51 -3.72 -12.82 -8.19
CA GLY A 51 -3.34 -13.83 -7.20
C GLY A 51 -1.82 -13.92 -7.00
N MET A 52 -1.04 -13.85 -8.09
CA MET A 52 0.42 -13.80 -8.00
C MET A 52 0.90 -12.54 -7.27
N PHE A 53 0.37 -11.36 -7.61
CA PHE A 53 0.72 -10.13 -6.91
C PHE A 53 0.28 -10.15 -5.44
N TRP A 54 -0.86 -10.76 -5.13
CA TRP A 54 -1.32 -10.92 -3.75
C TRP A 54 -0.38 -11.81 -2.93
N ILE A 55 0.02 -12.97 -3.47
CA ILE A 55 1.01 -13.84 -2.82
C ILE A 55 2.34 -13.10 -2.62
N PHE A 56 2.81 -12.39 -3.66
CA PHE A 56 4.02 -11.59 -3.56
C PHE A 56 3.92 -10.51 -2.47
N SER A 57 2.78 -9.84 -2.35
CA SER A 57 2.55 -8.85 -1.30
C SER A 57 2.56 -9.45 0.11
N LEU A 58 2.02 -10.65 0.30
CA LEU A 58 2.10 -11.37 1.59
C LEU A 58 3.54 -11.71 1.96
N ILE A 59 4.35 -12.12 0.99
CA ILE A 59 5.78 -12.37 1.21
C ILE A 59 6.49 -11.07 1.61
N LEU A 60 6.20 -9.96 0.92
CA LEU A 60 6.76 -8.64 1.28
C LEU A 60 6.34 -8.20 2.68
N ILE A 61 5.08 -8.38 3.06
CA ILE A 61 4.59 -8.08 4.41
C ILE A 61 5.39 -8.90 5.44
N ALA A 62 5.58 -10.20 5.20
CA ALA A 62 6.33 -11.07 6.10
C ALA A 62 7.82 -10.67 6.20
N LEU A 63 8.42 -10.18 5.10
CA LEU A 63 9.79 -9.66 5.09
C LEU A 63 9.90 -8.34 5.85
N ILE A 64 9.03 -7.37 5.55
CA ILE A 64 8.98 -6.06 6.21
C ILE A 64 8.78 -6.22 7.71
N TYR A 65 7.95 -7.18 8.11
CA TYR A 65 7.71 -7.52 9.51
C TYR A 65 8.98 -7.92 10.27
N LYS A 66 9.93 -8.58 9.61
CA LYS A 66 11.22 -8.97 10.19
C LYS A 66 12.23 -7.81 10.20
N LEU A 67 12.00 -6.76 9.44
CA LEU A 67 12.92 -5.62 9.35
C LEU A 67 12.77 -4.69 10.56
N LYS A 68 13.90 -4.17 11.02
CA LYS A 68 13.91 -3.09 12.01
C LYS A 68 13.61 -1.78 11.29
N LEU A 69 12.39 -1.29 11.39
CA LEU A 69 11.92 -0.08 10.69
C LEU A 69 12.38 1.24 11.35
N ASN A 70 13.48 1.21 12.11
CA ASN A 70 14.02 2.40 12.79
C ASN A 70 14.38 3.55 11.83
N PHE A 71 14.66 3.23 10.56
CA PHE A 71 14.93 4.25 9.54
C PHE A 71 13.70 5.09 9.21
N LEU A 72 12.49 4.57 9.40
CA LEU A 72 11.24 5.31 9.20
C LEU A 72 11.05 6.44 10.23
N ARG A 73 11.80 6.43 11.34
CA ARG A 73 11.79 7.51 12.34
C ARG A 73 12.58 8.75 11.90
N LYS A 74 13.40 8.62 10.83
CA LYS A 74 14.22 9.74 10.34
C LYS A 74 13.37 10.72 9.55
N GLU A 75 13.17 11.93 10.07
CA GLU A 75 12.41 12.99 9.39
C GLU A 75 13.01 13.35 8.02
N ARG A 76 14.35 13.44 7.95
CA ARG A 76 15.03 13.74 6.69
C ARG A 76 14.62 12.76 5.58
N LEU A 77 14.50 11.47 5.90
CA LEU A 77 14.08 10.46 4.94
C LEU A 77 12.64 10.70 4.48
N LEU A 78 11.75 11.00 5.41
CA LEU A 78 10.35 11.31 5.09
C LEU A 78 10.25 12.52 4.16
N PHE A 79 10.97 13.62 4.46
CA PHE A 79 10.98 14.81 3.59
C PHE A 79 11.52 14.51 2.19
N ILE A 80 12.57 13.70 2.07
CA ILE A 80 13.11 13.29 0.76
C ILE A 80 12.05 12.50 -0.01
N VAL A 81 11.40 11.52 0.63
CA VAL A 81 10.36 10.69 -0.01
C VAL A 81 9.16 11.53 -0.42
N MET A 82 8.71 12.47 0.42
CA MET A 82 7.63 13.40 0.08
C MET A 82 7.99 14.29 -1.13
N PHE A 83 9.24 14.77 -1.17
CA PHE A 83 9.70 15.60 -2.29
C PHE A 83 9.78 14.81 -3.60
N VAL A 84 10.31 13.58 -3.56
CA VAL A 84 10.33 12.68 -4.71
C VAL A 84 8.91 12.37 -5.19
N GLU A 85 7.99 12.10 -4.27
CA GLU A 85 6.59 11.83 -4.60
C GLU A 85 5.91 13.04 -5.26
N LEU A 86 6.18 14.25 -4.77
CA LEU A 86 5.67 15.47 -5.39
C LEU A 86 6.16 15.60 -6.83
N ILE A 87 7.44 15.33 -7.10
CA ILE A 87 7.99 15.32 -8.45
C ILE A 87 7.27 14.27 -9.31
N LEU A 88 7.07 13.06 -8.81
CA LEU A 88 6.37 12.00 -9.55
C LEU A 88 4.93 12.37 -9.88
N LEU A 89 4.20 13.03 -8.97
CA LEU A 89 2.85 13.53 -9.22
C LEU A 89 2.83 14.57 -10.33
N VAL A 90 3.77 15.52 -10.31
CA VAL A 90 3.91 16.53 -11.35
C VAL A 90 4.26 15.89 -12.70
N LEU A 91 5.19 14.95 -12.71
CA LEU A 91 5.56 14.20 -13.93
C LEU A 91 4.37 13.40 -14.47
N ALA A 92 3.61 12.71 -13.61
CA ALA A 92 2.42 11.97 -14.04
C ALA A 92 1.40 12.90 -14.71
N ARG A 93 1.30 14.17 -14.27
CA ARG A 93 0.40 15.15 -14.87
C ARG A 93 0.93 15.69 -16.22
N LEU A 94 2.25 15.86 -16.36
CA LEU A 94 2.87 16.49 -17.54
C LEU A 94 3.13 15.50 -18.68
N ILE A 95 3.63 14.32 -18.36
CA ILE A 95 4.08 13.32 -19.35
C ILE A 95 3.35 11.97 -19.21
N GLY A 96 2.41 11.87 -18.28
CA GLY A 96 1.67 10.64 -18.03
C GLY A 96 0.75 10.25 -19.19
N THR A 97 0.47 8.97 -19.29
CA THR A 97 -0.48 8.43 -20.27
C THR A 97 -1.91 8.58 -19.72
N PRO A 98 -2.85 9.10 -20.52
CA PRO A 98 -4.23 9.19 -20.07
C PRO A 98 -4.87 7.80 -20.02
N VAL A 99 -5.52 7.51 -18.91
CA VAL A 99 -6.36 6.32 -18.74
C VAL A 99 -7.78 6.80 -18.46
N ASN A 100 -8.72 6.44 -19.31
CA ASN A 100 -10.12 6.92 -19.24
C ASN A 100 -10.24 8.44 -19.17
N GLY A 101 -9.36 9.19 -19.87
CA GLY A 101 -9.34 10.65 -19.90
C GLY A 101 -8.65 11.32 -18.71
N ALA A 102 -8.18 10.59 -17.71
CA ALA A 102 -7.46 11.13 -16.55
C ALA A 102 -5.94 10.93 -16.70
N TYR A 103 -5.18 11.99 -16.41
CA TYR A 103 -3.71 11.99 -16.39
C TYR A 103 -3.25 11.74 -14.95
N GLY A 104 -2.69 10.60 -14.68
CA GLY A 104 -2.23 10.25 -13.33
C GLY A 104 -1.32 9.03 -13.30
N TRP A 105 -1.00 8.48 -14.48
CA TRP A 105 -0.22 7.26 -14.62
C TRP A 105 1.06 7.52 -15.42
N ILE A 106 2.15 6.92 -14.98
CA ILE A 106 3.44 6.90 -15.68
C ILE A 106 3.65 5.49 -16.19
N SER A 107 3.80 5.33 -17.51
CA SER A 107 4.11 4.04 -18.11
C SER A 107 5.63 3.86 -18.23
N VAL A 108 6.13 2.78 -17.63
CA VAL A 108 7.54 2.39 -17.69
C VAL A 108 7.61 0.99 -18.31
N GLY A 109 7.77 0.92 -19.63
CA GLY A 109 7.69 -0.34 -20.38
C GLY A 109 6.29 -0.98 -20.24
N PRO A 110 6.19 -2.25 -19.83
CA PRO A 110 4.92 -2.94 -19.66
C PRO A 110 4.18 -2.59 -18.34
N LEU A 111 4.82 -1.82 -17.47
CA LEU A 111 4.27 -1.45 -16.16
C LEU A 111 3.71 -0.04 -16.19
N THR A 112 2.55 0.13 -15.58
CA THR A 112 1.93 1.44 -15.36
C THR A 112 1.87 1.71 -13.87
N ILE A 113 2.42 2.83 -13.45
CA ILE A 113 2.54 3.24 -12.05
C ILE A 113 1.68 4.48 -11.85
N GLN A 114 0.88 4.49 -10.79
CA GLN A 114 0.12 5.65 -10.35
C GLN A 114 0.75 6.23 -9.08
N PRO A 115 1.46 7.37 -9.14
CA PRO A 115 2.11 7.95 -7.97
C PRO A 115 1.14 8.22 -6.81
N ALA A 116 -0.09 8.64 -7.09
CA ALA A 116 -1.09 8.89 -6.06
C ALA A 116 -1.37 7.70 -5.13
N GLU A 117 -1.10 6.46 -5.55
CA GLU A 117 -1.22 5.29 -4.68
C GLU A 117 -0.14 5.26 -3.60
N TYR A 118 1.07 5.68 -3.93
CA TYR A 118 2.18 5.76 -2.96
C TYR A 118 2.02 6.91 -1.99
N LEU A 119 1.40 8.02 -2.43
CA LEU A 119 1.10 9.17 -1.57
C LEU A 119 0.27 8.77 -0.35
N LYS A 120 -0.65 7.83 -0.47
CA LYS A 120 -1.47 7.33 0.65
C LYS A 120 -0.58 6.75 1.77
N ILE A 121 0.44 5.97 1.39
CA ILE A 121 1.39 5.36 2.35
C ILE A 121 2.24 6.45 3.01
N ILE A 122 2.68 7.43 2.22
CA ILE A 122 3.52 8.54 2.69
C ILE A 122 2.76 9.42 3.68
N ILE A 123 1.48 9.71 3.43
CA ILE A 123 0.62 10.46 4.34
C ILE A 123 0.47 9.73 5.68
N VAL A 124 0.20 8.42 5.66
CA VAL A 124 0.10 7.62 6.89
C VAL A 124 1.41 7.65 7.66
N TRP A 125 2.55 7.52 6.97
CA TRP A 125 3.86 7.61 7.59
C TRP A 125 4.12 9.00 8.20
N TYR A 126 3.79 10.08 7.50
CA TYR A 126 3.90 11.45 8.00
C TYR A 126 3.08 11.66 9.28
N LEU A 127 1.81 11.25 9.25
CA LEU A 127 0.92 11.37 10.41
C LEU A 127 1.43 10.56 11.60
N ALA A 128 1.90 9.33 11.37
CA ALA A 128 2.46 8.49 12.42
C ALA A 128 3.67 9.14 13.10
N GLN A 129 4.58 9.76 12.32
CA GLN A 129 5.71 10.50 12.89
C GLN A 129 5.26 11.73 13.70
N ARG A 130 4.29 12.49 13.18
CA ARG A 130 3.79 13.69 13.84
C ARG A 130 3.12 13.35 15.16
N PHE A 131 2.22 12.38 15.18
CA PHE A 131 1.55 11.95 16.40
C PHE A 131 2.53 11.37 17.43
N SER A 132 3.51 10.58 17.00
CA SER A 132 4.53 10.05 17.91
C SER A 132 5.31 11.17 18.61
N LYS A 133 5.70 12.23 17.90
CA LYS A 133 6.39 13.38 18.49
C LYS A 133 5.51 14.17 19.44
N GLN A 134 4.27 14.41 19.05
CA GLN A 134 3.33 15.15 19.88
C GLN A 134 3.07 14.41 21.20
N GLN A 135 3.01 13.08 21.19
CA GLN A 135 2.89 12.29 22.41
C GLN A 135 4.13 12.39 23.30
N GLU A 136 5.34 12.42 22.71
CA GLU A 136 6.59 12.63 23.47
C GLU A 136 6.65 14.02 24.12
N GLU A 137 6.21 15.08 23.42
CA GLU A 137 6.19 16.45 23.92
C GLU A 137 5.17 16.68 25.05
N ILE A 138 3.99 16.02 24.99
CA ILE A 138 2.91 16.20 25.97
C ILE A 138 3.10 15.30 27.21
N GLY A 139 4.05 14.34 27.16
CA GLY A 139 4.33 13.43 28.30
C GLY A 139 3.18 12.47 28.62
N ILE A 140 2.21 12.30 27.72
CA ILE A 140 1.08 11.40 27.92
C ILE A 140 1.51 9.97 27.59
N TYR A 141 2.15 9.32 28.57
CA TYR A 141 2.38 7.86 28.55
C TYR A 141 1.19 7.06 29.09
N ASP A 142 0.04 7.67 29.31
CA ASP A 142 -1.16 7.02 29.82
C ASP A 142 -2.27 6.92 28.75
N PHE A 143 -2.03 6.14 27.72
CA PHE A 143 -3.14 5.49 27.00
C PHE A 143 -3.31 4.04 27.53
N GLN A 144 -3.55 3.93 28.84
CA GLN A 144 -4.25 2.78 29.41
C GLN A 144 -5.70 3.20 29.64
N VAL A 145 -6.48 3.41 28.62
CA VAL A 145 -7.96 3.31 28.68
C VAL A 145 -8.47 3.21 27.23
N LEU A 146 -8.86 2.07 26.86
CA LEU A 146 -10.05 1.57 26.12
C LEU A 146 -9.73 0.23 25.46
#